data_c0a11f62868b6fbea13b82944ad3843e
#
_entry.id   c0a11f62868b6fbea13b82944ad3843e
#
_cell.length_a   1.000
_cell.length_b   1.000
_cell.length_c   1.000
_cell.angle_alpha   90.00
_cell.angle_beta   90.00
_cell.angle_gamma   90.00
#
_symmetry.space_group_name_H-M   'P 1'
#
loop_
_entity.id
_entity.type
_entity.pdbx_description
1 polymer ?
#
loop_
_entity_poly.entity_id
_entity_poly.type
_entity_poly.pdbx_seq_one_letter_code
_entity_poly.pdbx_strand_id
1 'polypeptide(L)'
;MHFVEAKGLLTGSGGQYGMNIYRGCTHGCVYCDSRSACYQFTHAFEDVEVKQNAPELLEATLRKKRKRCMIGTGSMGDPYLPAEKDLCLMRRCLEIIDRHSFGVSPLTKSDLILRDLDLLSRINSKAKAVVQMTLTTCDEALSRIVEPHVETTVERARALRIFRDEGIPTVVWLTPILPFLNDTEENVRGLMALCVEAGVKGVIHFGMGMTLRESDREYYFAALDRHFPGLK
;
A
#
# COMPACT_ATOMS: atom_id res chain seq x y z
N MET A 1 -6.40 -10.31 -14.63
CA MET A 1 -6.45 -10.83 -13.23
C MET A 1 -6.81 -12.31 -13.30
N HIS A 2 -6.13 -13.15 -12.53
CA HIS A 2 -6.39 -14.58 -12.44
C HIS A 2 -6.27 -15.08 -10.99
N PHE A 3 -6.95 -16.19 -10.69
CA PHE A 3 -7.01 -16.76 -9.35
C PHE A 3 -5.98 -17.86 -9.19
N VAL A 4 -5.33 -17.88 -8.01
CA VAL A 4 -4.30 -18.87 -7.67
C VAL A 4 -4.54 -19.45 -6.28
N GLU A 5 -4.14 -20.71 -6.09
CA GLU A 5 -4.06 -21.35 -4.78
C GLU A 5 -2.64 -21.15 -4.21
N ALA A 6 -2.54 -20.34 -3.15
CA ALA A 6 -1.27 -20.12 -2.49
C ALA A 6 -0.95 -21.25 -1.51
N LYS A 7 0.34 -21.57 -1.33
CA LYS A 7 0.82 -22.53 -0.33
C LYS A 7 1.04 -21.93 1.06
N GLY A 8 1.15 -20.62 1.14
CA GLY A 8 1.34 -19.85 2.37
C GLY A 8 1.00 -18.39 2.16
N LEU A 9 0.69 -17.68 3.23
CA LEU A 9 0.26 -16.29 3.15
C LEU A 9 1.14 -15.33 3.95
N LEU A 10 1.49 -15.68 5.19
CA LEU A 10 2.30 -14.83 6.05
C LEU A 10 3.78 -15.09 5.84
N THR A 11 4.54 -14.01 5.65
CA THR A 11 6.00 -14.00 5.56
C THR A 11 6.60 -13.18 6.69
N GLY A 12 7.81 -13.50 7.13
CA GLY A 12 8.49 -12.77 8.22
C GLY A 12 8.59 -13.57 9.51
N SER A 13 9.14 -12.92 10.55
CA SER A 13 9.42 -13.51 11.86
C SER A 13 9.48 -12.41 12.95
N GLY A 14 9.72 -12.79 14.20
CA GLY A 14 10.04 -11.82 15.25
C GLY A 14 8.89 -10.91 15.72
N GLY A 15 7.64 -11.22 15.37
CA GLY A 15 6.48 -10.42 15.79
C GLY A 15 5.96 -9.45 14.73
N GLN A 16 6.60 -9.38 13.57
CA GLN A 16 6.10 -8.66 12.40
C GLN A 16 5.99 -9.61 11.20
N TYR A 17 4.84 -9.61 10.55
CA TYR A 17 4.56 -10.45 9.40
C TYR A 17 4.01 -9.62 8.26
N GLY A 18 4.43 -9.96 7.03
CA GLY A 18 3.85 -9.45 5.81
C GLY A 18 2.75 -10.36 5.30
N MET A 19 1.69 -9.79 4.76
CA MET A 19 0.59 -10.46 4.11
C MET A 19 0.31 -9.82 2.76
N ASN A 20 0.49 -10.57 1.67
CA ASN A 20 0.14 -10.12 0.33
C ASN A 20 -0.92 -11.07 -0.25
N ILE A 21 -2.17 -10.60 -0.26
CA ILE A 21 -3.32 -11.33 -0.82
C ILE A 21 -3.38 -11.22 -2.35
N TYR A 22 -2.80 -10.15 -2.87
CA TYR A 22 -2.61 -9.90 -4.29
C TYR A 22 -1.12 -9.88 -4.63
N ARG A 23 -0.77 -10.27 -5.84
CA ARG A 23 0.56 -10.12 -6.41
C ARG A 23 0.43 -9.51 -7.80
N GLY A 24 1.13 -8.40 -8.03
CA GLY A 24 0.86 -7.48 -9.12
C GLY A 24 -0.08 -6.36 -8.68
N CYS A 25 -0.28 -5.34 -9.53
CA CYS A 25 -1.04 -4.14 -9.19
C CYS A 25 -1.52 -3.41 -10.44
N THR A 26 -2.75 -2.88 -10.38
CA THR A 26 -3.36 -2.10 -11.47
C THR A 26 -3.32 -0.60 -11.24
N HIS A 27 -2.71 -0.11 -10.17
CA HIS A 27 -2.60 1.33 -9.86
C HIS A 27 -1.70 2.10 -10.86
N GLY A 28 -0.81 1.40 -11.58
CA GLY A 28 -0.04 1.98 -12.67
C GLY A 28 1.09 2.92 -12.25
N CYS A 29 1.51 2.93 -10.97
CA CYS A 29 2.59 3.78 -10.50
C CYS A 29 3.85 3.58 -11.34
N VAL A 30 4.37 4.67 -11.93
CA VAL A 30 5.49 4.58 -12.87
C VAL A 30 6.81 4.18 -12.20
N TYR A 31 6.92 4.39 -10.91
CA TYR A 31 8.10 4.13 -10.09
C TYR A 31 8.05 2.80 -9.31
N CYS A 32 7.07 1.93 -9.58
CA CYS A 32 6.82 0.74 -8.75
C CYS A 32 7.92 -0.30 -8.93
N ASP A 33 8.77 -0.50 -7.91
CA ASP A 33 9.85 -1.49 -7.95
C ASP A 33 9.36 -2.93 -7.90
N SER A 34 8.10 -3.17 -7.49
CA SER A 34 7.48 -4.50 -7.53
C SER A 34 7.33 -5.07 -8.95
N ARG A 35 7.56 -4.22 -10.00
CA ARG A 35 7.65 -4.66 -11.40
C ARG A 35 8.99 -5.31 -11.74
N SER A 36 9.98 -5.20 -10.86
CA SER A 36 11.33 -5.72 -11.11
C SER A 36 11.34 -7.20 -11.46
N ALA A 37 12.19 -7.58 -12.40
CA ALA A 37 12.42 -8.97 -12.79
C ALA A 37 12.85 -9.86 -11.61
N CYS A 38 13.46 -9.28 -10.56
CA CYS A 38 13.83 -10.02 -9.35
C CYS A 38 12.64 -10.65 -8.61
N TYR A 39 11.42 -10.17 -8.84
CA TYR A 39 10.19 -10.75 -8.28
C TYR A 39 9.61 -11.88 -9.14
N GLN A 40 10.25 -12.20 -10.27
CA GLN A 40 9.96 -13.40 -11.09
C GLN A 40 8.49 -13.49 -11.54
N PHE A 41 7.92 -12.41 -12.04
CA PHE A 41 6.62 -12.45 -12.71
C PHE A 41 6.76 -13.19 -14.04
N THR A 42 5.89 -14.15 -14.28
CA THR A 42 5.80 -14.91 -15.54
C THR A 42 4.69 -14.39 -16.46
N HIS A 43 4.01 -13.34 -16.05
CA HIS A 43 2.91 -12.67 -16.73
C HIS A 43 3.04 -11.15 -16.56
N ALA A 44 2.18 -10.38 -17.24
CA ALA A 44 2.15 -8.93 -17.07
C ALA A 44 1.88 -8.55 -15.59
N PHE A 45 2.54 -7.51 -15.10
CA PHE A 45 2.41 -7.06 -13.72
C PHE A 45 0.97 -6.63 -13.38
N GLU A 46 0.23 -6.13 -14.35
CA GLU A 46 -1.18 -5.74 -14.25
C GLU A 46 -2.15 -6.92 -14.28
N ASP A 47 -1.69 -8.10 -14.70
CA ASP A 47 -2.47 -9.35 -14.60
C ASP A 47 -2.33 -9.92 -13.18
N VAL A 48 -3.07 -9.31 -12.25
CA VAL A 48 -2.96 -9.56 -10.81
C VAL A 48 -3.29 -11.00 -10.46
N GLU A 49 -2.37 -11.68 -9.75
CA GLU A 49 -2.64 -12.95 -9.09
C GLU A 49 -3.47 -12.71 -7.83
N VAL A 50 -4.65 -13.31 -7.75
CA VAL A 50 -5.55 -13.27 -6.59
C VAL A 50 -5.42 -14.57 -5.82
N LYS A 51 -4.88 -14.54 -4.61
CA LYS A 51 -4.77 -15.70 -3.73
C LYS A 51 -6.14 -16.01 -3.13
N GLN A 52 -6.96 -16.74 -3.85
CA GLN A 52 -8.36 -16.98 -3.48
C GLN A 52 -8.53 -17.70 -2.14
N ASN A 53 -7.56 -18.51 -1.74
CA ASN A 53 -7.52 -19.23 -0.47
C ASN A 53 -6.82 -18.45 0.67
N ALA A 54 -6.58 -17.14 0.49
CA ALA A 54 -5.88 -16.33 1.50
C ALA A 54 -6.59 -16.32 2.87
N PRO A 55 -7.92 -16.19 2.97
CA PRO A 55 -8.61 -16.23 4.26
C PRO A 55 -8.40 -17.57 4.99
N GLU A 56 -8.52 -18.69 4.30
CA GLU A 56 -8.38 -20.03 4.86
C GLU A 56 -6.95 -20.28 5.37
N LEU A 57 -5.95 -19.84 4.59
CA LEU A 57 -4.54 -19.90 5.01
C LEU A 57 -4.25 -19.01 6.22
N LEU A 58 -4.85 -17.81 6.26
CA LEU A 58 -4.71 -16.89 7.38
C LEU A 58 -5.30 -17.49 8.65
N GLU A 59 -6.55 -17.97 8.59
CA GLU A 59 -7.24 -18.62 9.72
C GLU A 59 -6.41 -19.79 10.28
N ALA A 60 -5.97 -20.70 9.39
CA ALA A 60 -5.17 -21.87 9.79
C ALA A 60 -3.82 -21.46 10.43
N THR A 61 -3.23 -20.36 9.95
CA THR A 61 -1.96 -19.85 10.46
C THR A 61 -2.12 -19.18 11.80
N LEU A 62 -3.11 -18.29 11.96
CA LEU A 62 -3.31 -17.54 13.21
C LEU A 62 -3.75 -18.44 14.37
N ARG A 63 -4.54 -19.49 14.10
CA ARG A 63 -4.91 -20.50 15.12
C ARG A 63 -3.70 -21.18 15.77
N LYS A 64 -2.60 -21.36 15.03
CA LYS A 64 -1.37 -22.01 15.52
C LYS A 64 -0.42 -21.05 16.23
N LYS A 65 -0.58 -19.73 16.04
CA LYS A 65 0.35 -18.75 16.62
C LYS A 65 0.05 -18.52 18.10
N ARG A 66 1.07 -18.74 18.94
CA ARG A 66 0.99 -18.51 20.39
C ARG A 66 1.19 -17.05 20.79
N LYS A 67 1.95 -16.30 19.99
CA LYS A 67 2.24 -14.86 20.24
C LYS A 67 1.52 -14.02 19.21
N ARG A 68 0.85 -12.97 19.68
CA ARG A 68 0.26 -11.96 18.81
C ARG A 68 1.33 -11.14 18.15
N CYS A 69 1.05 -10.65 16.94
CA CYS A 69 1.98 -9.88 16.13
C CYS A 69 1.23 -8.86 15.31
N MET A 70 2.00 -7.97 14.69
CA MET A 70 1.52 -7.04 13.68
C MET A 70 1.59 -7.68 12.30
N ILE A 71 0.54 -7.52 11.51
CA ILE A 71 0.45 -8.02 10.13
C ILE A 71 0.41 -6.81 9.20
N GLY A 72 1.51 -6.58 8.48
CA GLY A 72 1.60 -5.54 7.45
C GLY A 72 1.09 -6.05 6.10
N THR A 73 0.53 -5.17 5.28
CA THR A 73 0.15 -5.49 3.90
C THR A 73 0.64 -4.39 2.95
N GLY A 74 0.57 -4.63 1.66
CA GLY A 74 0.86 -3.60 0.65
C GLY A 74 2.30 -3.58 0.13
N SER A 75 3.13 -4.56 0.46
CA SER A 75 4.54 -4.59 0.04
C SER A 75 4.76 -5.09 -1.39
N MET A 76 3.90 -5.96 -1.93
CA MET A 76 4.03 -6.54 -3.27
C MET A 76 2.87 -6.21 -4.22
N GLY A 77 1.85 -5.58 -3.70
CA GLY A 77 0.65 -5.14 -4.39
C GLY A 77 -0.25 -4.46 -3.40
N ASP A 78 -1.07 -3.54 -3.85
CA ASP A 78 -1.98 -2.82 -2.97
C ASP A 78 -3.11 -3.75 -2.50
N PRO A 79 -3.43 -3.82 -1.20
CA PRO A 79 -4.51 -4.65 -0.70
C PRO A 79 -5.92 -4.11 -1.06
N TYR A 80 -6.00 -2.88 -1.54
CA TYR A 80 -7.25 -2.21 -1.92
C TYR A 80 -7.28 -1.84 -3.41
N LEU A 81 -6.90 -2.78 -4.26
CA LEU A 81 -7.08 -2.67 -5.71
C LEU A 81 -8.55 -2.47 -6.06
N PRO A 82 -8.90 -1.89 -7.23
CA PRO A 82 -10.28 -1.75 -7.67
C PRO A 82 -11.10 -3.05 -7.60
N ALA A 83 -10.47 -4.20 -7.89
CA ALA A 83 -11.10 -5.52 -7.80
C ALA A 83 -11.55 -5.89 -6.38
N GLU A 84 -10.94 -5.31 -5.34
CA GLU A 84 -11.30 -5.55 -3.94
C GLU A 84 -12.72 -5.06 -3.60
N LYS A 85 -13.31 -4.17 -4.42
CA LYS A 85 -14.72 -3.75 -4.27
C LYS A 85 -15.66 -4.95 -4.32
N ASP A 86 -15.40 -5.86 -5.26
CA ASP A 86 -16.24 -7.04 -5.51
C ASP A 86 -15.72 -8.28 -4.77
N LEU A 87 -14.41 -8.48 -4.72
CA LEU A 87 -13.78 -9.65 -4.09
C LEU A 87 -13.88 -9.67 -2.58
N CYS A 88 -13.86 -8.51 -1.92
CA CYS A 88 -13.89 -8.36 -0.47
C CYS A 88 -12.89 -9.27 0.27
N LEU A 89 -11.76 -9.59 -0.38
CA LEU A 89 -10.80 -10.54 0.13
C LEU A 89 -10.03 -9.98 1.32
N MET A 90 -9.64 -8.68 1.23
CA MET A 90 -9.00 -7.98 2.35
C MET A 90 -9.94 -7.87 3.54
N ARG A 91 -11.23 -7.54 3.31
CA ARG A 91 -12.24 -7.48 4.37
C ARG A 91 -12.36 -8.81 5.11
N ARG A 92 -12.45 -9.94 4.37
CA ARG A 92 -12.48 -11.29 4.96
C ARG A 92 -11.21 -11.58 5.79
N CYS A 93 -10.04 -11.16 5.32
CA CYS A 93 -8.81 -11.27 6.08
C CYS A 93 -8.83 -10.42 7.36
N LEU A 94 -9.35 -9.20 7.33
CA LEU A 94 -9.51 -8.34 8.51
C LEU A 94 -10.47 -8.94 9.54
N GLU A 95 -11.57 -9.58 9.12
CA GLU A 95 -12.48 -10.30 10.02
C GLU A 95 -11.79 -11.42 10.78
N ILE A 96 -10.88 -12.13 10.12
CA ILE A 96 -10.07 -13.19 10.75
C ILE A 96 -9.06 -12.57 11.72
N ILE A 97 -8.37 -11.50 11.33
CA ILE A 97 -7.42 -10.77 12.18
C ILE A 97 -8.11 -10.27 13.45
N ASP A 98 -9.31 -9.68 13.30
CA ASP A 98 -10.13 -9.22 14.43
C ASP A 98 -10.52 -10.37 15.37
N ARG A 99 -11.02 -11.49 14.82
CA ARG A 99 -11.42 -12.68 15.58
C ARG A 99 -10.28 -13.26 16.40
N HIS A 100 -9.09 -13.28 15.87
CA HIS A 100 -7.89 -13.79 16.54
C HIS A 100 -7.15 -12.73 17.37
N SER A 101 -7.60 -11.48 17.37
CA SER A 101 -7.02 -10.34 18.10
C SER A 101 -5.54 -10.12 17.74
N PHE A 102 -5.18 -10.17 16.47
CA PHE A 102 -3.87 -9.74 15.95
C PHE A 102 -3.93 -8.27 15.56
N GLY A 103 -2.76 -7.62 15.51
CA GLY A 103 -2.64 -6.26 15.00
C GLY A 103 -2.51 -6.24 13.47
N VAL A 104 -2.85 -5.11 12.85
CA VAL A 104 -2.74 -4.93 11.41
C VAL A 104 -2.19 -3.55 11.04
N SER A 105 -1.37 -3.50 9.99
CA SER A 105 -0.86 -2.23 9.45
C SER A 105 -0.95 -2.24 7.92
N PRO A 106 -2.14 -1.98 7.36
CA PRO A 106 -2.32 -1.90 5.91
C PRO A 106 -1.64 -0.64 5.35
N LEU A 107 -0.92 -0.84 4.25
CA LEU A 107 -0.36 0.23 3.41
C LEU A 107 -1.09 0.25 2.08
N THR A 108 -1.64 1.39 1.68
CA THR A 108 -2.40 1.54 0.44
C THR A 108 -2.29 2.95 -0.13
N LYS A 109 -2.66 3.10 -1.39
CA LYS A 109 -2.92 4.38 -2.05
C LYS A 109 -4.41 4.60 -2.34
N SER A 110 -5.27 3.66 -1.90
CA SER A 110 -6.70 3.70 -2.18
C SER A 110 -7.53 4.12 -0.98
N ASP A 111 -8.50 5.01 -1.18
CA ASP A 111 -9.48 5.39 -0.16
C ASP A 111 -10.55 4.30 0.06
N LEU A 112 -10.56 3.24 -0.77
CA LEU A 112 -11.41 2.06 -0.56
C LEU A 112 -11.20 1.41 0.82
N ILE A 113 -10.06 1.64 1.46
CA ILE A 113 -9.79 1.22 2.84
C ILE A 113 -10.83 1.76 3.84
N LEU A 114 -11.48 2.89 3.53
CA LEU A 114 -12.55 3.45 4.36
C LEU A 114 -13.78 2.52 4.48
N ARG A 115 -14.00 1.64 3.49
CA ARG A 115 -15.03 0.58 3.58
C ARG A 115 -14.86 -0.29 4.83
N ASP A 116 -13.63 -0.49 5.26
CA ASP A 116 -13.27 -1.41 6.35
C ASP A 116 -12.96 -0.68 7.67
N LEU A 117 -13.37 0.59 7.80
CA LEU A 117 -13.19 1.42 8.99
C LEU A 117 -13.71 0.74 10.25
N ASP A 118 -14.88 0.09 10.18
CA ASP A 118 -15.51 -0.64 11.26
C ASP A 118 -14.62 -1.78 11.80
N LEU A 119 -14.00 -2.54 10.91
CA LEU A 119 -13.08 -3.63 11.25
C LEU A 119 -11.78 -3.10 11.84
N LEU A 120 -11.20 -2.08 11.21
CA LEU A 120 -9.95 -1.46 11.66
C LEU A 120 -10.12 -0.82 13.06
N SER A 121 -11.26 -0.21 13.34
CA SER A 121 -11.58 0.34 14.66
C SER A 121 -11.68 -0.77 15.72
N ARG A 122 -12.37 -1.89 15.41
CA ARG A 122 -12.44 -3.05 16.30
C ARG A 122 -11.07 -3.68 16.56
N ILE A 123 -10.25 -3.85 15.52
CA ILE A 123 -8.89 -4.36 15.66
C ILE A 123 -8.04 -3.41 16.52
N ASN A 124 -8.17 -2.10 16.29
CA ASN A 124 -7.41 -1.10 17.05
C ASN A 124 -7.75 -1.16 18.56
N SER A 125 -9.00 -1.40 18.92
CA SER A 125 -9.43 -1.50 20.32
C SER A 125 -8.91 -2.74 21.03
N LYS A 126 -8.71 -3.86 20.31
CA LYS A 126 -8.29 -5.16 20.88
C LYS A 126 -6.78 -5.40 20.85
N ALA A 127 -6.14 -4.97 19.78
CA ALA A 127 -4.73 -5.22 19.53
C ALA A 127 -4.03 -3.92 19.10
N LYS A 128 -3.97 -3.64 17.81
CA LYS A 128 -3.52 -2.37 17.23
C LYS A 128 -3.84 -2.36 15.74
N ALA A 129 -4.36 -1.24 15.25
CA ALA A 129 -4.38 -0.95 13.82
C ALA A 129 -3.55 0.31 13.56
N VAL A 130 -2.79 0.33 12.45
CA VAL A 130 -2.06 1.51 11.99
C VAL A 130 -2.30 1.63 10.49
N VAL A 131 -3.09 2.60 10.07
CA VAL A 131 -3.34 2.82 8.65
C VAL A 131 -2.18 3.60 8.05
N GLN A 132 -1.67 3.12 6.93
CA GLN A 132 -0.54 3.71 6.24
C GLN A 132 -0.94 4.08 4.82
N MET A 133 -0.59 5.28 4.37
CA MET A 133 -0.82 5.72 2.99
C MET A 133 0.43 6.38 2.42
N THR A 134 0.69 6.13 1.15
CA THR A 134 1.75 6.82 0.42
C THR A 134 1.24 8.18 -0.05
N LEU A 135 2.01 9.23 0.19
CA LEU A 135 1.83 10.55 -0.41
C LEU A 135 3.12 10.92 -1.15
N THR A 136 3.04 11.11 -2.47
CA THR A 136 4.21 11.30 -3.33
C THR A 136 4.39 12.75 -3.75
N THR A 137 3.28 13.43 -4.08
CA THR A 137 3.30 14.83 -4.50
C THR A 137 2.00 15.53 -4.13
N CYS A 138 2.08 16.83 -3.83
CA CYS A 138 0.91 17.69 -3.67
C CYS A 138 0.45 18.33 -4.99
N ASP A 139 1.23 18.18 -6.07
CA ASP A 139 0.84 18.57 -7.42
C ASP A 139 -0.08 17.48 -8.02
N GLU A 140 -1.35 17.85 -8.25
CA GLU A 140 -2.33 16.92 -8.79
C GLU A 140 -2.01 16.49 -10.23
N ALA A 141 -1.49 17.40 -11.05
CA ALA A 141 -1.13 17.08 -12.44
C ALA A 141 0.02 16.05 -12.47
N LEU A 142 1.03 16.25 -11.66
CA LEU A 142 2.12 15.29 -11.49
C LEU A 142 1.61 13.97 -10.92
N SER A 143 0.73 14.00 -9.91
CA SER A 143 0.14 12.80 -9.31
C SER A 143 -0.56 11.93 -10.36
N ARG A 144 -1.36 12.55 -11.25
CA ARG A 144 -2.05 11.85 -12.34
C ARG A 144 -1.11 11.19 -13.35
N ILE A 145 0.12 11.69 -13.47
CA ILE A 145 1.15 11.10 -14.34
C ILE A 145 1.86 9.94 -13.62
N VAL A 146 2.32 10.17 -12.39
CA VAL A 146 3.17 9.19 -11.70
C VAL A 146 2.38 8.08 -10.99
N GLU A 147 1.09 8.34 -10.68
CA GLU A 147 0.16 7.44 -10.00
C GLU A 147 -1.24 7.48 -10.68
N PRO A 148 -1.37 7.06 -11.96
CA PRO A 148 -2.53 7.37 -12.79
C PRO A 148 -3.88 6.79 -12.33
N HIS A 149 -3.86 5.69 -11.58
CA HIS A 149 -5.08 4.94 -11.22
C HIS A 149 -5.28 4.81 -9.71
N VAL A 150 -4.93 5.88 -8.97
CA VAL A 150 -5.18 5.98 -7.54
C VAL A 150 -5.85 7.31 -7.20
N GLU A 151 -6.35 7.43 -6.01
CA GLU A 151 -6.92 8.65 -5.47
C GLU A 151 -5.84 9.75 -5.36
N THR A 152 -6.26 11.01 -5.50
CA THR A 152 -5.37 12.16 -5.35
C THR A 152 -4.76 12.22 -3.94
N THR A 153 -3.68 12.96 -3.81
CA THR A 153 -3.05 13.18 -2.50
C THR A 153 -4.02 13.80 -1.48
N VAL A 154 -4.89 14.72 -1.94
CA VAL A 154 -5.90 15.36 -1.10
C VAL A 154 -6.95 14.36 -0.61
N GLU A 155 -7.42 13.45 -1.47
CA GLU A 155 -8.36 12.39 -1.11
C GLU A 155 -7.73 11.41 -0.11
N ARG A 156 -6.49 11.03 -0.33
CA ARG A 156 -5.73 10.18 0.61
C ARG A 156 -5.51 10.88 1.96
N ALA A 157 -5.18 12.16 1.97
CA ALA A 157 -5.06 12.94 3.21
C ALA A 157 -6.41 13.07 3.94
N ARG A 158 -7.53 13.18 3.22
CA ARG A 158 -8.88 13.12 3.79
C ARG A 158 -9.14 11.76 4.46
N ALA A 159 -8.78 10.66 3.81
CA ALA A 159 -8.94 9.33 4.40
C ALA A 159 -8.13 9.19 5.70
N LEU A 160 -6.89 9.70 5.74
CA LEU A 160 -6.06 9.71 6.95
C LEU A 160 -6.71 10.50 8.09
N ARG A 161 -7.37 11.65 7.80
CA ARG A 161 -8.13 12.42 8.81
C ARG A 161 -9.28 11.62 9.40
N ILE A 162 -10.04 10.92 8.56
CA ILE A 162 -11.16 10.07 9.02
C ILE A 162 -10.65 9.00 9.99
N PHE A 163 -9.56 8.30 9.65
CA PHE A 163 -8.97 7.31 10.56
C PHE A 163 -8.47 7.92 11.86
N ARG A 164 -7.84 9.10 11.81
CA ARG A 164 -7.43 9.82 13.01
C ARG A 164 -8.62 10.14 13.91
N ASP A 165 -9.71 10.64 13.34
CA ASP A 165 -10.91 11.03 14.10
C ASP A 165 -11.59 9.82 14.77
N GLU A 166 -11.45 8.63 14.18
CA GLU A 166 -11.83 7.35 14.76
C GLU A 166 -10.79 6.77 15.76
N GLY A 167 -9.76 7.54 16.10
CA GLY A 167 -8.72 7.14 17.06
C GLY A 167 -7.73 6.09 16.52
N ILE A 168 -7.72 5.84 15.21
CA ILE A 168 -6.79 4.90 14.58
C ILE A 168 -5.52 5.66 14.18
N PRO A 169 -4.32 5.27 14.70
CA PRO A 169 -3.07 5.88 14.28
C PRO A 169 -2.83 5.76 12.79
N THR A 170 -2.35 6.85 12.20
CA THR A 170 -2.01 6.91 10.78
C THR A 170 -0.54 7.26 10.56
N VAL A 171 0.04 6.76 9.48
CA VAL A 171 1.42 7.00 9.06
C VAL A 171 1.45 7.29 7.57
N VAL A 172 2.24 8.26 7.16
CA VAL A 172 2.48 8.57 5.75
C VAL A 172 3.82 8.01 5.30
N TRP A 173 3.82 7.34 4.16
CA TRP A 173 5.02 7.01 3.41
C TRP A 173 5.26 8.10 2.37
N LEU A 174 6.21 9.01 2.66
CA LEU A 174 6.66 10.06 1.77
C LEU A 174 7.78 9.49 0.88
N THR A 175 7.39 8.63 -0.06
CA THR A 175 8.31 7.88 -0.92
C THR A 175 7.60 7.38 -2.19
N PRO A 176 8.31 7.34 -3.35
CA PRO A 176 9.66 7.82 -3.54
C PRO A 176 9.74 9.35 -3.67
N ILE A 177 10.91 9.92 -3.35
CA ILE A 177 11.28 11.27 -3.76
C ILE A 177 12.00 11.13 -5.10
N LEU A 178 11.31 11.48 -6.18
CA LEU A 178 11.80 11.33 -7.56
C LEU A 178 12.61 12.58 -7.96
N PRO A 179 13.91 12.43 -8.27
CA PRO A 179 14.73 13.56 -8.71
C PRO A 179 14.10 14.33 -9.87
N PHE A 180 14.12 15.67 -9.78
CA PHE A 180 13.59 16.62 -10.76
C PHE A 180 12.06 16.60 -10.96
N LEU A 181 11.32 15.76 -10.27
CA LEU A 181 9.86 15.65 -10.38
C LEU A 181 9.14 16.15 -9.14
N ASN A 182 9.43 15.57 -7.98
CA ASN A 182 8.74 15.89 -6.73
C ASN A 182 9.70 16.20 -5.57
N ASP A 183 10.98 16.39 -5.86
CA ASP A 183 12.05 16.69 -4.90
C ASP A 183 12.18 18.18 -4.54
N THR A 184 11.24 19.00 -4.97
CA THR A 184 11.25 20.44 -4.68
C THR A 184 10.88 20.72 -3.21
N GLU A 185 11.46 21.78 -2.65
CA GLU A 185 11.14 22.23 -1.29
C GLU A 185 9.63 22.52 -1.13
N GLU A 186 9.00 23.11 -2.14
CA GLU A 186 7.57 23.41 -2.16
C GLU A 186 6.73 22.13 -2.03
N ASN A 187 7.04 21.07 -2.80
CA ASN A 187 6.34 19.81 -2.74
C ASN A 187 6.49 19.14 -1.36
N VAL A 188 7.71 19.08 -0.85
CA VAL A 188 7.97 18.47 0.47
C VAL A 188 7.26 19.23 1.58
N ARG A 189 7.31 20.57 1.57
CA ARG A 189 6.58 21.41 2.53
C ARG A 189 5.07 21.25 2.42
N GLY A 190 4.53 21.20 1.20
CA GLY A 190 3.10 20.96 0.96
C GLY A 190 2.64 19.60 1.50
N LEU A 191 3.39 18.54 1.25
CA LEU A 191 3.12 17.21 1.80
C LEU A 191 3.20 17.18 3.33
N MET A 192 4.20 17.84 3.92
CA MET A 192 4.32 17.92 5.37
C MET A 192 3.17 18.71 6.00
N ALA A 193 2.70 19.79 5.34
CA ALA A 193 1.52 20.54 5.80
C ALA A 193 0.27 19.65 5.80
N LEU A 194 0.05 18.85 4.75
CA LEU A 194 -1.05 17.87 4.68
C LEU A 194 -0.93 16.82 5.79
N CYS A 195 0.29 16.34 6.07
CA CYS A 195 0.52 15.39 7.17
C CYS A 195 0.17 15.98 8.53
N VAL A 196 0.56 17.23 8.79
CA VAL A 196 0.23 17.95 10.04
C VAL A 196 -1.28 18.14 10.15
N GLU A 197 -1.93 18.62 9.10
CA GLU A 197 -3.39 18.81 9.06
C GLU A 197 -4.14 17.48 9.26
N ALA A 198 -3.69 16.42 8.62
CA ALA A 198 -4.24 15.09 8.80
C ALA A 198 -3.95 14.50 10.21
N GLY A 199 -3.02 15.07 10.96
CA GLY A 199 -2.66 14.63 12.31
C GLY A 199 -2.01 13.24 12.34
N VAL A 200 -1.20 12.92 11.32
CA VAL A 200 -0.52 11.62 11.25
C VAL A 200 0.49 11.46 12.39
N LYS A 201 0.69 10.24 12.85
CA LYS A 201 1.61 9.92 13.95
C LYS A 201 3.07 9.89 13.52
N GLY A 202 3.33 9.75 12.24
CA GLY A 202 4.68 9.73 11.71
C GLY A 202 4.73 9.76 10.20
N VAL A 203 5.91 10.11 9.69
CA VAL A 203 6.23 10.09 8.27
C VAL A 203 7.45 9.20 8.09
N ILE A 204 7.42 8.33 7.12
CA ILE A 204 8.50 7.42 6.73
C ILE A 204 9.03 7.84 5.37
N HIS A 205 10.33 7.98 5.24
CA HIS A 205 11.00 8.18 3.95
C HIS A 205 12.31 7.39 3.91
N PHE A 206 12.79 7.07 2.71
CA PHE A 206 14.00 6.28 2.49
C PHE A 206 15.11 7.06 1.76
N GLY A 207 15.03 8.38 1.80
CA GLY A 207 15.91 9.27 1.06
C GLY A 207 15.38 9.59 -0.33
N MET A 208 16.24 10.22 -1.15
CA MET A 208 15.95 10.62 -2.52
C MET A 208 16.17 9.45 -3.48
N GLY A 209 15.33 9.36 -4.49
CA GLY A 209 15.43 8.37 -5.55
C GLY A 209 14.55 7.15 -5.35
N MET A 210 14.75 6.20 -6.23
CA MET A 210 14.05 4.92 -6.23
C MET A 210 15.03 3.80 -6.60
N THR A 211 14.65 2.56 -6.35
CA THR A 211 15.43 1.42 -6.82
C THR A 211 15.13 1.18 -8.29
N LEU A 212 16.15 1.25 -9.13
CA LEU A 212 16.07 0.97 -10.57
C LEU A 212 16.74 -0.38 -10.87
N ARG A 213 15.92 -1.40 -11.09
CA ARG A 213 16.34 -2.74 -11.48
C ARG A 213 15.89 -3.03 -12.92
N GLU A 214 16.18 -4.22 -13.40
CA GLU A 214 15.63 -4.70 -14.67
C GLU A 214 14.09 -4.76 -14.60
N SER A 215 13.44 -4.36 -15.65
CA SER A 215 11.99 -4.22 -15.87
C SER A 215 11.38 -2.94 -15.28
N ASP A 216 11.57 -2.63 -13.99
CA ASP A 216 11.03 -1.39 -13.42
C ASP A 216 11.76 -0.15 -13.95
N ARG A 217 13.07 -0.24 -14.17
CA ARG A 217 13.89 0.82 -14.80
C ARG A 217 13.38 1.17 -16.20
N GLU A 218 13.18 0.17 -17.04
CA GLU A 218 12.71 0.36 -18.42
C GLU A 218 11.30 0.99 -18.43
N TYR A 219 10.42 0.53 -17.53
CA TYR A 219 9.09 1.07 -17.39
C TYR A 219 9.10 2.54 -16.93
N TYR A 220 9.93 2.87 -15.94
CA TYR A 220 10.10 4.23 -15.45
C TYR A 220 10.66 5.16 -16.52
N PHE A 221 11.72 4.74 -17.22
CA PHE A 221 12.32 5.56 -18.27
C PHE A 221 11.39 5.76 -19.47
N ALA A 222 10.58 4.78 -19.82
CA ALA A 222 9.56 4.95 -20.85
C ALA A 222 8.50 6.00 -20.44
N ALA A 223 8.14 6.06 -19.16
CA ALA A 223 7.27 7.10 -18.64
C ALA A 223 7.92 8.48 -18.65
N LEU A 224 9.22 8.59 -18.30
CA LEU A 224 9.98 9.84 -18.41
C LEU A 224 10.04 10.34 -19.84
N ASP A 225 10.42 9.49 -20.80
CA ASP A 225 10.51 9.85 -22.21
C ASP A 225 9.17 10.38 -22.75
N ARG A 226 8.05 9.82 -22.26
CA ARG A 226 6.70 10.20 -22.70
C ARG A 226 6.22 11.51 -22.09
N HIS A 227 6.45 11.72 -20.80
CA HIS A 227 5.82 12.80 -20.05
C HIS A 227 6.78 13.93 -19.66
N PHE A 228 8.08 13.64 -19.60
CA PHE A 228 9.13 14.56 -19.17
C PHE A 228 10.35 14.48 -20.09
N PRO A 229 10.21 14.79 -21.40
CA PRO A 229 11.30 14.65 -22.34
C PRO A 229 12.53 15.48 -21.91
N GLY A 230 13.69 14.83 -21.89
CA GLY A 230 14.96 15.44 -21.49
C GLY A 230 15.35 15.23 -20.01
N LEU A 231 14.55 14.54 -19.21
CA LEU A 231 14.89 14.19 -17.82
C LEU A 231 15.56 12.80 -17.66
N LYS A 232 15.77 12.07 -18.75
CA LYS A 232 16.42 10.75 -18.73
C LYS A 232 17.92 10.85 -18.71
#